data_e8d30edd3d63f97026c2baa4e4e541ad
#
_entry.id   e8d30edd3d63f97026c2baa4e4e541ad
#
_cell.length_a   1.000
_cell.length_b   1.000
_cell.length_c   1.000
_cell.angle_alpha   90.00
_cell.angle_beta   90.00
_cell.angle_gamma   90.00
#
_symmetry.space_group_name_H-M   'P 1'
#
loop_
_entity.id
_entity.type
_entity.pdbx_description
1 polymer ?
#
loop_
_entity_poly.entity_id
_entity_poly.type
_entity_poly.pdbx_seq_one_letter_code
_entity_poly.pdbx_strand_id
1 'polypeptide(L)'
;MPKKILIHSLIFSPDGVSTAYLYNDIALKFQENGYEVLVLTTTPHYNVVESQLAAQPLKWKVWGICKESCFHGIRVLHVPQKKFRNTFLRVLGFVYWHIISFLIGLFQRNIDVILSPSPPLTIGVINIWLAKIKGCKTIYNVQEIYPDILKRKDGLVIEQLRRMERYVYNNSTAVTTIDQVFYNVIAGRFKDKSKLCIRGLL
;
A
#
# COMPACT_ATOMS: atom_id res chain seq x y z
N MET A 1 7.71 -20.52 12.79
CA MET A 1 8.23 -19.59 11.74
C MET A 1 7.79 -18.19 12.08
N PRO A 2 8.61 -17.14 11.83
CA PRO A 2 8.19 -15.77 12.03
C PRO A 2 6.96 -15.46 11.14
N LYS A 3 6.05 -14.60 11.65
CA LYS A 3 4.91 -14.13 10.85
C LYS A 3 5.42 -13.22 9.72
N LYS A 4 4.83 -13.37 8.54
CA LYS A 4 5.22 -12.62 7.34
C LYS A 4 4.24 -11.50 7.04
N ILE A 5 4.77 -10.29 6.90
CA ILE A 5 4.01 -9.09 6.57
C ILE A 5 4.35 -8.66 5.14
N LEU A 6 3.33 -8.52 4.31
CA LEU A 6 3.43 -7.88 3.00
C LEU A 6 3.04 -6.41 3.15
N ILE A 7 3.98 -5.50 2.94
CA ILE A 7 3.69 -4.08 2.76
C ILE A 7 3.43 -3.83 1.28
N HIS A 8 2.19 -3.50 0.92
CA HIS A 8 1.79 -3.20 -0.45
C HIS A 8 1.52 -1.70 -0.59
N SER A 9 2.46 -0.96 -1.13
CA SER A 9 2.44 0.50 -1.26
C SER A 9 2.87 0.93 -2.65
N LEU A 10 2.30 2.03 -3.17
CA LEU A 10 2.77 2.65 -4.41
C LEU A 10 4.19 3.23 -4.28
N ILE A 11 4.56 3.64 -3.07
CA ILE A 11 5.76 4.41 -2.80
C ILE A 11 6.52 3.75 -1.66
N PHE A 12 7.81 3.55 -1.86
CA PHE A 12 8.75 3.01 -0.88
C PHE A 12 10.17 3.47 -1.23
N SER A 13 11.16 3.17 -0.39
CA SER A 13 12.58 3.44 -0.71
C SER A 13 12.95 2.91 -2.11
N PRO A 14 13.72 3.66 -2.91
CA PRO A 14 14.43 4.92 -2.62
C PRO A 14 13.67 6.21 -3.01
N ASP A 15 12.33 6.20 -3.06
CA ASP A 15 11.57 7.43 -3.27
C ASP A 15 11.70 8.38 -2.06
N GLY A 16 11.96 9.67 -2.31
CA GLY A 16 12.21 10.69 -1.28
C GLY A 16 10.97 11.52 -0.95
N VAL A 17 9.90 10.88 -0.47
CA VAL A 17 8.66 11.53 -0.03
C VAL A 17 8.22 11.03 1.33
N SER A 18 7.43 11.82 2.06
CA SER A 18 7.03 11.53 3.45
C SER A 18 6.43 10.14 3.65
N THR A 19 5.56 9.72 2.73
CA THR A 19 4.96 8.37 2.78
C THR A 19 6.01 7.26 2.64
N ALA A 20 7.05 7.46 1.79
CA ALA A 20 8.13 6.48 1.66
C ALA A 20 8.89 6.34 2.99
N TYR A 21 9.30 7.45 3.58
CA TYR A 21 10.02 7.44 4.86
C TYR A 21 9.21 6.75 5.96
N LEU A 22 7.92 7.09 6.08
CA LEU A 22 7.04 6.45 7.06
C LEU A 22 6.99 4.92 6.88
N TYR A 23 6.83 4.44 5.64
CA TYR A 23 6.73 3.00 5.39
C TYR A 23 8.09 2.29 5.45
N ASN A 24 9.19 3.01 5.23
CA ASN A 24 10.54 2.51 5.51
C ASN A 24 10.70 2.24 7.01
N ASP A 25 10.33 3.20 7.86
CA ASP A 25 10.41 3.06 9.31
C ASP A 25 9.50 1.94 9.83
N ILE A 26 8.27 1.85 9.34
CA ILE A 26 7.34 0.76 9.67
C ILE A 26 7.94 -0.61 9.28
N ALA A 27 8.54 -0.72 8.10
CA ALA A 27 9.15 -1.96 7.65
C ALA A 27 10.32 -2.38 8.55
N LEU A 28 11.19 -1.43 8.93
CA LEU A 28 12.28 -1.67 9.85
C LEU A 28 11.79 -2.07 11.23
N LYS A 29 10.77 -1.38 11.77
CA LYS A 29 10.16 -1.72 13.06
C LYS A 29 9.57 -3.12 13.08
N PHE A 30 8.90 -3.55 12.00
CA PHE A 30 8.42 -4.93 11.92
C PHE A 30 9.58 -5.94 11.90
N GLN A 31 10.65 -5.64 11.14
CA GLN A 31 11.84 -6.50 11.10
C GLN A 31 12.51 -6.58 12.48
N GLU A 32 12.71 -5.46 13.17
CA GLU A 32 13.26 -5.41 14.54
C GLU A 32 12.42 -6.23 15.55
N ASN A 33 11.10 -6.31 15.33
CA ASN A 33 10.20 -7.12 16.16
C ASN A 33 10.09 -8.59 15.69
N GLY A 34 10.99 -9.04 14.82
CA GLY A 34 11.11 -10.44 14.42
C GLY A 34 10.10 -10.89 13.35
N TYR A 35 9.42 -9.96 12.66
CA TYR A 35 8.58 -10.30 11.50
C TYR A 35 9.43 -10.44 10.23
N GLU A 36 9.05 -11.38 9.37
CA GLU A 36 9.53 -11.40 7.99
C GLU A 36 8.77 -10.32 7.19
N VAL A 37 9.49 -9.35 6.63
CA VAL A 37 8.88 -8.26 5.86
C VAL A 37 9.19 -8.44 4.38
N LEU A 38 8.15 -8.34 3.56
CA LEU A 38 8.23 -8.24 2.11
C LEU A 38 7.53 -6.96 1.68
N VAL A 39 8.15 -6.19 0.80
CA VAL A 39 7.56 -4.98 0.23
C VAL A 39 7.22 -5.21 -1.24
N LEU A 40 6.03 -4.79 -1.65
CA LEU A 40 5.58 -4.75 -3.04
C LEU A 40 5.21 -3.31 -3.38
N THR A 41 5.93 -2.72 -4.35
CA THR A 41 5.83 -1.30 -4.67
C THR A 41 6.02 -1.05 -6.17
N THR A 42 6.03 0.23 -6.59
CA THR A 42 6.41 0.62 -7.96
C THR A 42 7.93 0.71 -8.12
N THR A 43 8.42 0.78 -9.36
CA THR A 43 9.78 1.27 -9.57
C THR A 43 9.88 2.72 -9.11
N PRO A 44 11.02 3.12 -8.50
CA PRO A 44 11.22 4.47 -7.96
C PRO A 44 10.97 5.55 -9.01
N HIS A 45 10.18 6.56 -8.68
CA HIS A 45 9.83 7.65 -9.59
C HIS A 45 9.37 8.95 -8.91
N TYR A 46 9.36 9.01 -7.57
CA TYR A 46 9.00 10.20 -6.78
C TYR A 46 10.21 10.73 -6.01
N ASN A 47 10.82 11.84 -6.50
CA ASN A 47 11.96 12.48 -5.83
C ASN A 47 13.03 11.47 -5.41
N VAL A 48 13.44 10.63 -6.36
CA VAL A 48 14.37 9.51 -6.08
C VAL A 48 15.66 10.04 -5.46
N VAL A 49 16.04 9.46 -4.33
CA VAL A 49 17.28 9.78 -3.62
C VAL A 49 18.40 8.94 -4.23
N GLU A 50 19.28 9.56 -5.02
CA GLU A 50 20.33 8.86 -5.78
C GLU A 50 21.26 8.04 -4.91
N SER A 51 21.65 8.54 -3.74
CA SER A 51 22.48 7.79 -2.79
C SER A 51 21.79 6.52 -2.28
N GLN A 52 20.48 6.58 -2.04
CA GLN A 52 19.69 5.40 -1.64
C GLN A 52 19.51 4.44 -2.82
N LEU A 53 19.31 4.96 -4.04
CA LEU A 53 19.21 4.14 -5.24
C LEU A 53 20.52 3.38 -5.50
N ALA A 54 21.67 4.03 -5.31
CA ALA A 54 22.97 3.40 -5.43
C ALA A 54 23.19 2.29 -4.37
N ALA A 55 22.73 2.52 -3.15
CA ALA A 55 22.78 1.52 -2.06
C ALA A 55 21.76 0.38 -2.24
N GLN A 56 20.73 0.58 -3.08
CA GLN A 56 19.60 -0.33 -3.29
C GLN A 56 19.43 -0.66 -4.79
N PRO A 57 20.42 -1.31 -5.46
CA PRO A 57 20.37 -1.55 -6.88
C PRO A 57 19.19 -2.45 -7.27
N LEU A 58 18.46 -2.07 -8.31
CA LEU A 58 17.33 -2.82 -8.82
C LEU A 58 17.79 -3.85 -9.85
N LYS A 59 17.46 -5.12 -9.61
CA LYS A 59 17.77 -6.24 -10.53
C LYS A 59 16.46 -6.82 -11.10
N TRP A 60 16.42 -7.14 -12.37
CA TRP A 60 15.27 -7.81 -12.99
C TRP A 60 15.06 -9.20 -12.38
N LYS A 61 13.80 -9.52 -12.09
CA LYS A 61 13.33 -10.79 -11.58
C LYS A 61 12.04 -11.22 -12.29
N VAL A 62 11.65 -12.47 -12.07
CA VAL A 62 10.38 -13.04 -12.52
C VAL A 62 10.14 -12.72 -14.01
N TRP A 63 10.98 -13.31 -14.90
CA TRP A 63 10.81 -13.21 -16.38
C TRP A 63 10.75 -11.77 -16.92
N GLY A 64 11.37 -10.81 -16.23
CA GLY A 64 11.33 -9.41 -16.61
C GLY A 64 10.04 -8.66 -16.24
N ILE A 65 9.15 -9.26 -15.44
CA ILE A 65 7.88 -8.63 -15.03
C ILE A 65 8.06 -7.68 -13.85
N CYS A 66 9.01 -7.93 -12.96
CA CYS A 66 9.33 -7.05 -11.83
C CYS A 66 10.83 -6.90 -11.62
N LYS A 67 11.21 -5.87 -10.89
CA LYS A 67 12.57 -5.71 -10.37
C LYS A 67 12.58 -6.04 -8.88
N GLU A 68 13.72 -6.43 -8.38
CA GLU A 68 13.95 -6.72 -6.96
C GLU A 68 15.11 -5.89 -6.46
N SER A 69 15.00 -5.43 -5.24
CA SER A 69 16.07 -4.78 -4.49
C SER A 69 16.06 -5.25 -3.03
N CYS A 70 17.02 -4.80 -2.26
CA CYS A 70 17.13 -5.09 -0.83
C CYS A 70 17.25 -3.78 -0.05
N PHE A 71 16.31 -3.52 0.86
CA PHE A 71 16.29 -2.39 1.76
C PHE A 71 16.60 -2.86 3.18
N HIS A 72 17.81 -2.61 3.68
CA HIS A 72 18.26 -3.05 5.02
C HIS A 72 17.94 -4.53 5.34
N GLY A 73 18.18 -5.42 4.37
CA GLY A 73 17.85 -6.83 4.50
C GLY A 73 16.40 -7.21 4.14
N ILE A 74 15.51 -6.22 3.98
CA ILE A 74 14.13 -6.42 3.56
C ILE A 74 14.06 -6.57 2.04
N ARG A 75 13.40 -7.62 1.58
CA ARG A 75 13.17 -7.85 0.15
C ARG A 75 12.10 -6.91 -0.39
N VAL A 76 12.42 -6.19 -1.46
CA VAL A 76 11.51 -5.25 -2.12
C VAL A 76 11.28 -5.64 -3.56
N LEU A 77 10.02 -5.86 -3.94
CA LEU A 77 9.59 -6.15 -5.31
C LEU A 77 9.00 -4.89 -5.94
N HIS A 78 9.56 -4.50 -7.06
CA HIS A 78 9.17 -3.30 -7.79
C HIS A 78 8.46 -3.65 -9.09
N VAL A 79 7.18 -3.32 -9.19
CA VAL A 79 6.44 -3.42 -10.47
C VAL A 79 6.82 -2.22 -11.33
N PRO A 80 7.32 -2.43 -12.55
CA PRO A 80 7.67 -1.35 -13.44
C PRO A 80 6.49 -0.43 -13.71
N GLN A 81 6.68 0.86 -13.42
CA GLN A 81 5.71 1.89 -13.74
C GLN A 81 6.42 3.06 -14.40
N LYS A 82 5.86 3.54 -15.52
CA LYS A 82 6.36 4.71 -16.24
C LYS A 82 5.43 5.91 -15.97
N LYS A 83 6.03 7.06 -15.71
CA LYS A 83 5.30 8.32 -15.60
C LYS A 83 4.96 8.85 -16.98
N PHE A 84 3.69 8.73 -17.39
CA PHE A 84 3.21 9.24 -18.66
C PHE A 84 2.69 10.68 -18.50
N ARG A 85 2.89 11.52 -19.52
CA ARG A 85 2.28 12.87 -19.61
C ARG A 85 0.79 12.78 -19.95
N ASN A 86 0.42 11.84 -20.79
CA ASN A 86 -0.96 11.62 -21.21
C ASN A 86 -1.77 10.97 -20.09
N THR A 87 -2.93 11.56 -19.77
CA THR A 87 -3.82 11.09 -18.70
C THR A 87 -4.34 9.67 -18.94
N PHE A 88 -4.70 9.32 -20.15
CA PHE A 88 -5.17 7.97 -20.49
C PHE A 88 -4.08 6.91 -20.25
N LEU A 89 -2.85 7.17 -20.70
CA LEU A 89 -1.72 6.27 -20.44
C LEU A 89 -1.37 6.17 -18.95
N ARG A 90 -1.58 7.25 -18.18
CA ARG A 90 -1.41 7.20 -16.72
C ARG A 90 -2.42 6.26 -16.07
N VAL A 91 -3.68 6.32 -16.49
CA VAL A 91 -4.73 5.40 -16.01
C VAL A 91 -4.40 3.96 -16.38
N LEU A 92 -3.99 3.70 -17.63
CA LEU A 92 -3.56 2.37 -18.06
C LEU A 92 -2.37 1.86 -17.25
N GLY A 93 -1.36 2.70 -17.01
CA GLY A 93 -0.20 2.35 -16.18
C GLY A 93 -0.60 2.04 -14.74
N PHE A 94 -1.56 2.77 -14.18
CA PHE A 94 -2.11 2.52 -12.86
C PHE A 94 -2.87 1.18 -12.79
N VAL A 95 -3.71 0.89 -13.77
CA VAL A 95 -4.42 -0.40 -13.88
C VAL A 95 -3.42 -1.56 -14.05
N TYR A 96 -2.44 -1.40 -14.94
CA TYR A 96 -1.36 -2.37 -15.13
C TYR A 96 -0.66 -2.69 -13.80
N TRP A 97 -0.26 -1.63 -13.05
CA TRP A 97 0.40 -1.82 -11.77
C TRP A 97 -0.46 -2.65 -10.80
N HIS A 98 -1.77 -2.35 -10.72
CA HIS A 98 -2.69 -3.08 -9.86
C HIS A 98 -2.82 -4.56 -10.23
N ILE A 99 -2.93 -4.85 -11.53
CA ILE A 99 -3.03 -6.24 -12.03
C ILE A 99 -1.74 -7.00 -11.72
N ILE A 100 -0.59 -6.43 -12.07
CA ILE A 100 0.70 -7.10 -11.90
C ILE A 100 1.03 -7.26 -10.41
N SER A 101 0.80 -6.24 -9.59
CA SER A 101 1.03 -6.35 -8.15
C SER A 101 0.12 -7.39 -7.48
N PHE A 102 -1.14 -7.48 -7.89
CA PHE A 102 -2.04 -8.53 -7.45
C PHE A 102 -1.52 -9.92 -7.80
N LEU A 103 -1.12 -10.14 -9.06
CA LEU A 103 -0.56 -11.42 -9.52
C LEU A 103 0.73 -11.77 -8.75
N ILE A 104 1.66 -10.82 -8.62
CA ILE A 104 2.88 -11.04 -7.82
C ILE A 104 2.52 -11.40 -6.38
N GLY A 105 1.56 -10.68 -5.78
CA GLY A 105 1.06 -10.96 -4.44
C GLY A 105 0.48 -12.38 -4.30
N LEU A 106 -0.24 -12.88 -5.31
CA LEU A 106 -0.79 -14.24 -5.32
C LEU A 106 0.32 -15.31 -5.25
N PHE A 107 1.44 -15.10 -5.91
CA PHE A 107 2.56 -16.04 -5.91
C PHE A 107 3.44 -15.97 -4.66
N GLN A 108 3.31 -14.93 -3.82
CA GLN A 108 4.04 -14.91 -2.54
C GLN A 108 3.42 -15.90 -1.56
N ARG A 109 4.25 -16.69 -0.88
CA ARG A 109 3.79 -17.73 0.06
C ARG A 109 3.83 -17.25 1.51
N ASN A 110 3.00 -17.84 2.35
CA ASN A 110 3.02 -17.66 3.81
C ASN A 110 2.85 -16.21 4.27
N ILE A 111 1.99 -15.42 3.60
CA ILE A 111 1.65 -14.08 4.04
C ILE A 111 0.58 -14.19 5.13
N ASP A 112 0.87 -13.65 6.31
CA ASP A 112 -0.07 -13.59 7.44
C ASP A 112 -0.86 -12.27 7.47
N VAL A 113 -0.22 -11.17 7.05
CA VAL A 113 -0.81 -9.83 7.07
C VAL A 113 -0.41 -9.05 5.83
N ILE A 114 -1.37 -8.32 5.25
CA ILE A 114 -1.12 -7.34 4.20
C ILE A 114 -1.40 -5.95 4.76
N LEU A 115 -0.39 -5.08 4.76
CA LEU A 115 -0.48 -3.68 5.16
C LEU A 115 -0.43 -2.78 3.94
N SER A 116 -1.34 -1.81 3.84
CA SER A 116 -1.31 -0.80 2.78
C SER A 116 -1.75 0.59 3.25
N PRO A 117 -1.16 1.66 2.66
CA PRO A 117 -1.59 3.04 2.89
C PRO A 117 -2.82 3.43 2.08
N SER A 118 -3.48 4.50 2.52
CA SER A 118 -4.39 5.34 1.76
C SER A 118 -3.66 6.65 1.41
N PRO A 119 -3.78 7.19 0.20
CA PRO A 119 -4.35 6.63 -1.02
C PRO A 119 -3.41 5.64 -1.73
N PRO A 120 -3.90 4.90 -2.72
CA PRO A 120 -5.23 4.93 -3.30
C PRO A 120 -6.18 3.90 -2.65
N LEU A 121 -7.51 4.18 -2.68
CA LEU A 121 -8.52 3.23 -2.19
C LEU A 121 -8.49 1.88 -2.92
N THR A 122 -8.11 1.89 -4.19
CA THR A 122 -8.02 0.69 -5.04
C THR A 122 -7.02 -0.34 -4.52
N ILE A 123 -5.95 0.09 -3.86
CA ILE A 123 -4.97 -0.84 -3.25
C ILE A 123 -5.62 -1.61 -2.10
N GLY A 124 -6.47 -0.93 -1.32
CA GLY A 124 -7.24 -1.58 -0.25
C GLY A 124 -8.20 -2.64 -0.79
N VAL A 125 -8.89 -2.36 -1.92
CA VAL A 125 -9.78 -3.34 -2.57
C VAL A 125 -9.01 -4.57 -3.01
N ILE A 126 -7.89 -4.38 -3.71
CA ILE A 126 -7.04 -5.48 -4.21
C ILE A 126 -6.48 -6.30 -3.06
N ASN A 127 -6.05 -5.66 -1.98
CA ASN A 127 -5.51 -6.36 -0.81
C ASN A 127 -6.57 -7.18 -0.07
N ILE A 128 -7.81 -6.71 -0.02
CA ILE A 128 -8.92 -7.49 0.52
C ILE A 128 -9.16 -8.75 -0.33
N TRP A 129 -9.15 -8.64 -1.65
CA TRP A 129 -9.30 -9.82 -2.53
C TRP A 129 -8.14 -10.78 -2.39
N LEU A 130 -6.91 -10.25 -2.40
CA LEU A 130 -5.70 -11.05 -2.19
C LEU A 130 -5.73 -11.77 -0.84
N ALA A 131 -6.12 -11.09 0.22
CA ALA A 131 -6.23 -11.64 1.55
C ALA A 131 -7.29 -12.75 1.66
N LYS A 132 -8.44 -12.56 1.00
CA LYS A 132 -9.49 -13.60 0.94
C LYS A 132 -9.00 -14.89 0.27
N ILE A 133 -8.24 -14.76 -0.83
CA ILE A 133 -7.68 -15.91 -1.53
C ILE A 133 -6.61 -16.62 -0.69
N LYS A 134 -5.79 -15.83 0.02
CA LYS A 134 -4.68 -16.36 0.83
C LYS A 134 -5.05 -16.77 2.26
N GLY A 135 -6.24 -16.41 2.73
CA GLY A 135 -6.65 -16.65 4.11
C GLY A 135 -5.87 -15.79 5.12
N CYS A 136 -5.37 -14.62 4.73
CA CYS A 136 -4.58 -13.75 5.60
C CYS A 136 -5.35 -12.49 6.03
N LYS A 137 -4.78 -11.71 6.95
CA LYS A 137 -5.39 -10.47 7.48
C LYS A 137 -4.98 -9.25 6.66
N THR A 138 -5.80 -8.19 6.73
CA THR A 138 -5.49 -6.89 6.10
C THR A 138 -5.50 -5.77 7.12
N ILE A 139 -4.52 -4.87 7.01
CA ILE A 139 -4.48 -3.59 7.72
C ILE A 139 -4.47 -2.48 6.68
N TYR A 140 -5.44 -1.60 6.74
CA TYR A 140 -5.52 -0.43 5.87
C TYR A 140 -5.22 0.82 6.69
N ASN A 141 -4.11 1.50 6.36
CA ASN A 141 -3.66 2.68 7.08
C ASN A 141 -4.12 3.95 6.37
N VAL A 142 -4.98 4.74 7.02
CA VAL A 142 -5.55 5.97 6.47
C VAL A 142 -4.61 7.13 6.73
N GLN A 143 -3.87 7.54 5.69
CA GLN A 143 -3.02 8.72 5.66
C GLN A 143 -3.74 9.95 5.10
N GLU A 144 -4.76 9.72 4.26
CA GLU A 144 -5.62 10.74 3.69
C GLU A 144 -7.05 10.22 3.64
N ILE A 145 -8.02 11.08 3.96
CA ILE A 145 -9.44 10.70 3.92
C ILE A 145 -9.98 10.92 2.51
N TYR A 146 -10.03 9.85 1.75
CA TYR A 146 -10.57 9.82 0.40
C TYR A 146 -12.07 9.44 0.44
N PRO A 147 -12.95 10.09 -0.33
CA PRO A 147 -12.69 11.15 -1.31
C PRO A 147 -12.72 12.58 -0.78
N ASP A 148 -12.79 12.82 0.52
CA ASP A 148 -13.02 14.14 1.11
C ASP A 148 -11.93 15.17 0.78
N ILE A 149 -10.70 14.70 0.56
CA ILE A 149 -9.57 15.55 0.14
C ILE A 149 -9.74 16.13 -1.27
N LEU A 150 -10.65 15.57 -2.09
CA LEU A 150 -10.88 16.06 -3.44
C LEU A 150 -11.65 17.37 -3.41
N LYS A 151 -11.26 18.33 -4.26
CA LYS A 151 -11.95 19.62 -4.40
C LYS A 151 -13.41 19.46 -4.83
N ARG A 152 -13.71 18.42 -5.62
CA ARG A 152 -15.06 18.11 -6.08
C ARG A 152 -15.74 17.24 -5.04
N LYS A 153 -16.91 17.66 -4.56
CA LYS A 153 -17.66 16.97 -3.48
C LYS A 153 -18.81 16.10 -3.99
N ASP A 154 -19.24 16.29 -5.24
CA ASP A 154 -20.42 15.67 -5.82
C ASP A 154 -20.14 15.00 -7.16
N GLY A 155 -21.07 14.12 -7.57
CA GLY A 155 -21.07 13.43 -8.84
C GLY A 155 -20.81 11.92 -8.73
N LEU A 156 -21.12 11.20 -9.81
CA LEU A 156 -21.05 9.74 -9.86
C LEU A 156 -19.68 9.18 -9.44
N VAL A 157 -18.61 9.86 -9.82
CA VAL A 157 -17.24 9.42 -9.46
C VAL A 157 -17.02 9.49 -7.95
N ILE A 158 -17.45 10.58 -7.31
CA ILE A 158 -17.34 10.74 -5.85
C ILE A 158 -18.16 9.69 -5.12
N GLU A 159 -19.36 9.41 -5.61
CA GLU A 159 -20.23 8.37 -5.03
C GLU A 159 -19.60 6.99 -5.13
N GLN A 160 -18.98 6.64 -6.27
CA GLN A 160 -18.24 5.38 -6.42
C GLN A 160 -17.04 5.31 -5.48
N LEU A 161 -16.29 6.39 -5.33
CA LEU A 161 -15.18 6.45 -4.38
C LEU A 161 -15.65 6.28 -2.93
N ARG A 162 -16.80 6.87 -2.54
CA ARG A 162 -17.40 6.66 -1.21
C ARG A 162 -17.89 5.23 -0.99
N ARG A 163 -18.43 4.59 -2.04
CA ARG A 163 -18.79 3.16 -1.98
C ARG A 163 -17.54 2.29 -1.82
N MET A 164 -16.48 2.60 -2.54
CA MET A 164 -15.19 1.90 -2.44
C MET A 164 -14.56 2.10 -1.06
N GLU A 165 -14.56 3.32 -0.54
CA GLU A 165 -14.09 3.61 0.82
C GLU A 165 -14.83 2.75 1.86
N ARG A 166 -16.17 2.78 1.86
CA ARG A 166 -16.97 1.96 2.77
C ARG A 166 -16.70 0.47 2.61
N TYR A 167 -16.48 0.02 1.37
CA TYR A 167 -16.10 -1.37 1.12
C TYR A 167 -14.76 -1.71 1.78
N VAL A 168 -13.73 -0.88 1.58
CA VAL A 168 -12.40 -1.09 2.16
C VAL A 168 -12.46 -1.08 3.68
N TYR A 169 -13.09 -0.09 4.29
CA TYR A 169 -13.17 0.03 5.74
C TYR A 169 -13.90 -1.16 6.38
N ASN A 170 -15.00 -1.61 5.80
CA ASN A 170 -15.79 -2.67 6.39
C ASN A 170 -15.27 -4.09 6.10
N ASN A 171 -14.45 -4.27 5.07
CA ASN A 171 -13.88 -5.58 4.71
C ASN A 171 -12.42 -5.76 5.11
N SER A 172 -11.72 -4.71 5.54
CA SER A 172 -10.40 -4.85 6.17
C SER A 172 -10.51 -5.52 7.52
N THR A 173 -9.47 -6.23 7.95
CA THR A 173 -9.39 -6.81 9.30
C THR A 173 -9.23 -5.71 10.33
N ALA A 174 -8.39 -4.71 10.03
CA ALA A 174 -8.23 -3.51 10.83
C ALA A 174 -8.01 -2.30 9.93
N VAL A 175 -8.42 -1.13 10.40
CA VAL A 175 -8.14 0.17 9.78
C VAL A 175 -7.47 1.03 10.84
N THR A 176 -6.35 1.66 10.48
CA THR A 176 -5.63 2.54 11.39
C THR A 176 -5.64 3.97 10.87
N THR A 177 -5.69 4.93 11.77
CA THR A 177 -5.59 6.37 11.48
C THR A 177 -4.36 6.96 12.11
N ILE A 178 -3.95 8.12 11.59
CA ILE A 178 -2.78 8.85 12.09
C ILE A 178 -3.06 9.53 13.43
N ASP A 179 -4.30 9.99 13.67
CA ASP A 179 -4.68 10.74 14.87
C ASP A 179 -6.18 10.62 15.21
N GLN A 180 -6.57 11.28 16.32
CA GLN A 180 -7.95 11.32 16.81
C GLN A 180 -8.88 12.11 15.87
N VAL A 181 -8.38 13.11 15.14
CA VAL A 181 -9.20 13.92 14.23
C VAL A 181 -9.66 13.04 13.07
N PHE A 182 -8.73 12.28 12.45
CA PHE A 182 -9.06 11.32 11.40
C PHE A 182 -10.00 10.23 11.92
N TYR A 183 -9.75 9.71 13.12
CA TYR A 183 -10.64 8.74 13.76
C TYR A 183 -12.07 9.27 13.82
N ASN A 184 -12.28 10.46 14.37
CA ASN A 184 -13.61 11.05 14.55
C ASN A 184 -14.33 11.27 13.21
N VAL A 185 -13.60 11.67 12.16
CA VAL A 185 -14.17 11.89 10.82
C VAL A 185 -14.66 10.59 10.19
N ILE A 186 -13.90 9.50 10.31
CA ILE A 186 -14.22 8.26 9.60
C ILE A 186 -15.01 7.25 10.43
N ALA A 187 -15.06 7.40 11.76
CA ALA A 187 -15.72 6.45 12.66
C ALA A 187 -17.20 6.20 12.30
N GLY A 188 -17.91 7.22 11.81
CA GLY A 188 -19.30 7.10 11.35
C GLY A 188 -19.49 6.29 10.05
N ARG A 189 -18.40 5.93 9.36
CA ARG A 189 -18.42 5.20 8.08
C ARG A 189 -18.29 3.69 8.25
N PHE A 190 -18.03 3.24 9.49
CA PHE A 190 -17.88 1.83 9.82
C PHE A 190 -19.21 1.22 10.30
N LYS A 191 -19.48 -0.02 9.86
CA LYS A 191 -20.51 -0.86 10.44
C LYS A 191 -20.08 -1.39 11.80
N ASP A 192 -18.81 -1.75 11.92
CA ASP A 192 -18.17 -2.27 13.13
C ASP A 192 -16.95 -1.40 13.48
N LYS A 193 -17.14 -0.52 14.46
CA LYS A 193 -16.08 0.41 14.91
C LYS A 193 -14.92 -0.28 15.62
N SER A 194 -15.06 -1.52 16.06
CA SER A 194 -13.97 -2.27 16.70
C SER A 194 -12.77 -2.48 15.76
N LYS A 195 -12.98 -2.38 14.46
CA LYS A 195 -11.93 -2.47 13.44
C LYS A 195 -11.09 -1.21 13.29
N LEU A 196 -11.59 -0.08 13.80
CA LEU A 196 -10.92 1.21 13.69
C LEU A 196 -10.05 1.47 14.92
N CYS A 197 -8.78 1.68 14.69
CA CYS A 197 -7.80 1.96 15.73
C CYS A 197 -7.06 3.28 15.45
N ILE A 198 -6.81 4.05 16.52
CA ILE A 198 -5.78 5.08 16.45
C ILE A 198 -4.47 4.36 16.79
N ARG A 199 -3.57 4.34 15.85
CA ARG A 199 -2.19 4.00 16.15
C ARG A 199 -1.35 5.12 15.58
N GLY A 200 -0.68 5.83 16.46
CA GLY A 200 0.62 6.33 16.07
C GLY A 200 1.38 5.14 15.53
N LEU A 201 1.89 5.21 14.31
CA LEU A 201 2.65 4.13 13.66
C LEU A 201 4.09 4.07 14.20
N LEU A 202 4.27 4.33 15.48
CA LEU A 202 5.53 4.22 16.23
C LEU A 202 5.29 3.44 17.50
#